data_e5cf479bd455c3cf7c9a0329d9b376dc
#
_entry.id   e5cf479bd455c3cf7c9a0329d9b376dc
#
_cell.length_a   1.000
_cell.length_b   1.000
_cell.length_c   1.000
_cell.angle_alpha   90.00
_cell.angle_beta   90.00
_cell.angle_gamma   90.00
#
_symmetry.space_group_name_H-M   'P 1'
#
loop_
_entity.id
_entity.type
_entity.pdbx_description
1 polymer ?
#
loop_
_entity_poly.entity_id
_entity_poly.type
_entity_poly.pdbx_seq_one_letter_code
_entity_poly.pdbx_strand_id
1 'polypeptide(L)'
;MIHRHFIIHKPYGYLSQFITNETKRKKKMLGELFDFPEKTMAIGRLDFASEGLLFLTTDGKVSAEVRSKKVEKEYYVQVDGIITPEALEKLQKGVEIGVDGQKYTTLPGKASTLKTPNFPNRSQKIRDDRHGPTSWVSIVICEGKFRQVRKMTAAVGFPTLRLIRVRIGNILLNDMESGAVIETQTLL
;
A
#
# COMPACT_ATOMS: atom_id res chain seq x y z
N MET A 1 4.74 -30.26 -4.96
CA MET A 1 4.99 -29.09 -5.84
C MET A 1 5.68 -28.05 -4.97
N ILE A 2 6.85 -27.55 -5.38
CA ILE A 2 7.58 -26.53 -4.63
C ILE A 2 6.88 -25.18 -4.91
N HIS A 3 6.37 -24.54 -3.86
CA HIS A 3 5.79 -23.21 -3.98
C HIS A 3 6.89 -22.15 -4.06
N ARG A 4 6.61 -21.08 -4.80
CA ARG A 4 7.52 -19.94 -4.98
C ARG A 4 6.90 -18.67 -4.45
N HIS A 5 7.71 -17.84 -3.84
CA HIS A 5 7.29 -16.61 -3.17
C HIS A 5 8.13 -15.43 -3.64
N PHE A 6 7.50 -14.28 -3.81
CA PHE A 6 8.18 -13.09 -4.29
C PHE A 6 7.79 -11.87 -3.45
N ILE A 7 8.77 -11.02 -3.22
CA ILE A 7 8.62 -9.69 -2.65
C ILE A 7 8.88 -8.70 -3.79
N ILE A 8 7.95 -7.78 -4.03
CA ILE A 8 8.15 -6.76 -5.06
C ILE A 8 7.98 -5.37 -4.48
N HIS A 9 8.72 -4.41 -5.02
CA HIS A 9 8.40 -2.99 -4.87
C HIS A 9 7.51 -2.58 -6.04
N LYS A 10 6.19 -2.66 -5.85
CA LYS A 10 5.23 -2.27 -6.88
C LYS A 10 5.38 -0.78 -7.21
N PRO A 11 5.67 -0.40 -8.46
CA PRO A 11 5.74 1.00 -8.85
C PRO A 11 4.36 1.68 -8.90
N TYR A 12 4.36 3.00 -8.91
CA TYR A 12 3.21 3.78 -9.34
C TYR A 12 2.78 3.39 -10.77
N GLY A 13 1.50 3.34 -11.04
CA GLY A 13 0.99 3.10 -12.38
C GLY A 13 0.86 1.62 -12.77
N TYR A 14 1.04 0.70 -11.83
CA TYR A 14 0.84 -0.74 -12.02
C TYR A 14 -0.40 -1.24 -11.28
N LEU A 15 -1.18 -2.08 -11.94
CA LEU A 15 -2.25 -2.84 -11.29
C LEU A 15 -1.67 -4.03 -10.51
N SER A 16 -2.22 -4.34 -9.34
CA SER A 16 -1.83 -5.51 -8.52
C SER A 16 -2.46 -6.81 -9.06
N GLN A 17 -2.33 -7.06 -10.35
CA GLN A 17 -2.89 -8.23 -11.04
C GLN A 17 -2.11 -8.53 -12.32
N PHE A 18 -2.32 -9.73 -12.88
CA PHE A 18 -1.65 -10.22 -14.09
C PHE A 18 -2.48 -10.05 -15.36
N ILE A 19 -3.80 -10.00 -15.22
CA ILE A 19 -4.75 -9.83 -16.31
C ILE A 19 -5.77 -8.74 -15.98
N THR A 20 -6.32 -8.09 -16.99
CA THR A 20 -7.42 -7.12 -16.85
C THR A 20 -8.41 -7.28 -17.99
N ASN A 21 -9.68 -7.09 -17.68
CA ASN A 21 -10.76 -7.02 -18.68
C ASN A 21 -11.02 -5.57 -19.14
N GLU A 22 -10.28 -4.58 -18.59
CA GLU A 22 -10.40 -3.19 -18.99
C GLU A 22 -9.71 -2.95 -20.33
N THR A 23 -10.49 -2.60 -21.35
CA THR A 23 -9.98 -2.35 -22.71
C THR A 23 -9.70 -0.87 -23.00
N LYS A 24 -10.29 0.06 -22.23
CA LYS A 24 -10.27 1.50 -22.54
C LYS A 24 -8.95 2.22 -22.23
N ARG A 25 -8.06 1.68 -21.39
CA ARG A 25 -6.73 2.23 -21.08
C ARG A 25 -5.73 1.10 -20.87
N LYS A 26 -4.62 1.15 -21.59
CA LYS A 26 -3.51 0.21 -21.38
C LYS A 26 -2.85 0.53 -20.04
N LYS A 27 -3.18 -0.21 -18.99
CA LYS A 27 -2.54 -0.13 -17.67
C LYS A 27 -1.46 -1.19 -17.57
N LYS A 28 -0.33 -0.83 -16.95
CA LYS A 28 0.76 -1.79 -16.67
C LYS A 28 0.32 -2.78 -15.60
N MET A 29 0.78 -4.02 -15.74
CA MET A 29 0.44 -5.14 -14.86
C MET A 29 1.70 -5.79 -14.28
N LEU A 30 1.54 -6.61 -13.24
CA LEU A 30 2.66 -7.24 -12.54
C LEU A 30 3.54 -8.10 -13.44
N GLY A 31 2.95 -8.77 -14.44
CA GLY A 31 3.71 -9.58 -15.41
C GLY A 31 4.71 -8.80 -16.28
N GLU A 32 4.61 -7.46 -16.31
CA GLU A 32 5.59 -6.62 -17.00
C GLU A 32 6.86 -6.35 -16.14
N LEU A 33 6.85 -6.71 -14.86
CA LEU A 33 7.98 -6.51 -13.94
C LEU A 33 8.95 -7.71 -13.97
N PHE A 34 8.44 -8.90 -14.15
CA PHE A 34 9.21 -10.14 -14.06
C PHE A 34 8.45 -11.30 -14.72
N ASP A 35 9.16 -12.30 -15.21
CA ASP A 35 8.58 -13.55 -15.73
C ASP A 35 8.20 -14.47 -14.56
N PHE A 36 7.03 -14.23 -14.00
CA PHE A 36 6.53 -15.01 -12.86
C PHE A 36 6.04 -16.40 -13.32
N PRO A 37 6.26 -17.45 -12.50
CA PRO A 37 5.72 -18.76 -12.81
C PRO A 37 4.19 -18.75 -12.89
N GLU A 38 3.65 -19.73 -13.62
CA GLU A 38 2.21 -19.93 -13.70
C GLU A 38 1.57 -20.04 -12.30
N LYS A 39 0.32 -19.60 -12.18
CA LYS A 39 -0.45 -19.59 -10.92
C LYS A 39 0.08 -18.64 -9.86
N THR A 40 1.06 -17.79 -10.16
CA THR A 40 1.46 -16.71 -9.24
C THR A 40 0.29 -15.75 -9.02
N MET A 41 0.01 -15.47 -7.76
CA MET A 41 -1.03 -14.54 -7.34
C MET A 41 -0.49 -13.47 -6.41
N ALA A 42 -1.02 -12.25 -6.52
CA ALA A 42 -0.72 -11.18 -5.56
C ALA A 42 -1.43 -11.44 -4.23
N ILE A 43 -0.72 -11.24 -3.13
CA ILE A 43 -1.28 -11.34 -1.77
C ILE A 43 -1.87 -9.98 -1.38
N GLY A 44 -3.17 -9.86 -1.54
CA GLY A 44 -3.87 -8.60 -1.43
C GLY A 44 -3.56 -7.66 -2.60
N ARG A 45 -3.81 -6.37 -2.40
CA ARG A 45 -3.68 -5.36 -3.46
C ARG A 45 -3.04 -4.08 -2.94
N LEU A 46 -2.36 -3.39 -3.82
CA LEU A 46 -2.10 -1.95 -3.78
C LEU A 46 -2.82 -1.32 -4.96
N ASP A 47 -3.42 -0.14 -4.74
CA ASP A 47 -4.07 0.60 -5.82
C ASP A 47 -3.07 0.94 -6.94
N PHE A 48 -3.61 1.28 -8.13
CA PHE A 48 -2.82 1.77 -9.26
C PHE A 48 -1.86 2.91 -8.89
N ALA A 49 -2.34 3.86 -8.09
CA ALA A 49 -1.59 5.02 -7.63
C ALA A 49 -0.80 4.80 -6.31
N SER A 50 -0.75 3.57 -5.79
CA SER A 50 -0.01 3.23 -4.57
C SER A 50 1.23 2.44 -4.90
N GLU A 51 2.27 2.61 -4.09
CA GLU A 51 3.63 2.08 -4.30
C GLU A 51 4.04 1.18 -3.12
N GLY A 52 5.13 0.46 -3.28
CA GLY A 52 5.79 -0.23 -2.19
C GLY A 52 5.60 -1.74 -2.18
N LEU A 53 5.80 -2.34 -1.02
CA LEU A 53 5.81 -3.79 -0.84
C LEU A 53 4.50 -4.44 -1.28
N LEU A 54 4.62 -5.42 -2.14
CA LEU A 54 3.55 -6.36 -2.48
C LEU A 54 4.15 -7.77 -2.54
N PHE A 55 3.49 -8.71 -1.88
CA PHE A 55 3.91 -10.11 -1.91
C PHE A 55 3.15 -10.86 -2.99
N LEU A 56 3.84 -11.81 -3.63
CA LEU A 56 3.23 -12.74 -4.56
C LEU A 56 3.62 -14.17 -4.17
N THR A 57 2.76 -15.12 -4.48
CA THR A 57 2.98 -16.53 -4.17
C THR A 57 2.22 -17.43 -5.13
N THR A 58 2.71 -18.67 -5.27
CA THR A 58 1.95 -19.77 -5.88
C THR A 58 1.20 -20.61 -4.84
N ASP A 59 1.27 -20.25 -3.53
CA ASP A 59 0.60 -20.93 -2.42
C ASP A 59 -0.59 -20.14 -1.88
N GLY A 60 -1.80 -20.69 -2.05
CA GLY A 60 -3.02 -20.06 -1.53
C GLY A 60 -3.11 -20.00 0.00
N LYS A 61 -2.47 -20.93 0.73
CA LYS A 61 -2.45 -20.96 2.20
C LYS A 61 -1.64 -19.77 2.73
N VAL A 62 -0.43 -19.58 2.20
CA VAL A 62 0.43 -18.41 2.52
C VAL A 62 -0.29 -17.11 2.19
N SER A 63 -0.99 -17.05 1.06
CA SER A 63 -1.82 -15.89 0.69
C SER A 63 -2.89 -15.57 1.75
N ALA A 64 -3.57 -16.57 2.27
CA ALA A 64 -4.59 -16.38 3.31
C ALA A 64 -3.99 -15.90 4.64
N GLU A 65 -2.87 -16.46 5.03
CA GLU A 65 -2.16 -16.11 6.28
C GLU A 65 -1.68 -14.66 6.28
N VAL A 66 -0.96 -14.22 5.24
CA VAL A 66 -0.48 -12.83 5.10
C VAL A 66 -1.63 -11.81 5.08
N ARG A 67 -2.80 -12.18 4.54
CA ARG A 67 -3.98 -11.30 4.53
C ARG A 67 -4.75 -11.28 5.85
N SER A 68 -4.44 -12.17 6.78
CA SER A 68 -5.10 -12.21 8.08
C SER A 68 -4.95 -10.87 8.82
N LYS A 69 -5.87 -10.59 9.75
CA LYS A 69 -5.84 -9.38 10.59
C LYS A 69 -4.67 -9.34 11.58
N LYS A 70 -3.91 -10.43 11.72
CA LYS A 70 -2.76 -10.52 12.62
C LYS A 70 -1.48 -9.91 12.03
N VAL A 71 -1.41 -9.74 10.71
CA VAL A 71 -0.22 -9.21 10.04
C VAL A 71 -0.34 -7.70 9.88
N GLU A 72 0.50 -6.95 10.60
CA GLU A 72 0.60 -5.50 10.47
C GLU A 72 1.11 -5.08 9.09
N LYS A 73 0.56 -3.98 8.56
CA LYS A 73 1.06 -3.31 7.37
C LYS A 73 1.30 -1.85 7.71
N GLU A 74 2.48 -1.35 7.39
CA GLU A 74 2.86 0.04 7.60
C GLU A 74 2.96 0.78 6.27
N TYR A 75 2.42 1.98 6.27
CA TYR A 75 2.37 2.86 5.13
C TYR A 75 2.98 4.22 5.45
N TYR A 76 3.86 4.71 4.58
CA TYR A 76 4.26 6.10 4.58
C TYR A 76 3.37 6.87 3.63
N VAL A 77 2.71 7.89 4.15
CA VAL A 77 1.64 8.61 3.46
C VAL A 77 1.95 10.08 3.43
N GLN A 78 2.13 10.63 2.23
CA GLN A 78 2.14 12.08 2.03
C GLN A 78 0.70 12.55 1.93
N VAL A 79 0.34 13.48 2.80
CA VAL A 79 -1.01 14.05 2.86
C VAL A 79 -1.02 15.52 2.47
N ASP A 80 -2.17 15.98 2.05
CA ASP A 80 -2.45 17.39 1.81
C ASP A 80 -2.55 18.13 3.15
N GLY A 81 -1.80 19.21 3.30
CA GLY A 81 -1.73 19.98 4.54
C GLY A 81 -0.73 19.43 5.57
N ILE A 82 -0.60 20.15 6.66
CA ILE A 82 0.20 19.75 7.83
C ILE A 82 -0.72 19.03 8.81
N ILE A 83 -0.55 17.72 8.95
CA ILE A 83 -1.40 16.90 9.80
C ILE A 83 -1.32 17.36 11.26
N THR A 84 -2.48 17.39 11.94
CA THR A 84 -2.57 17.84 13.33
C THR A 84 -2.54 16.68 14.32
N PRO A 85 -2.16 16.92 15.59
CA PRO A 85 -2.21 15.91 16.65
C PRO A 85 -3.60 15.28 16.81
N GLU A 86 -4.67 16.08 16.69
CA GLU A 86 -6.06 15.60 16.80
C GLU A 86 -6.43 14.64 15.66
N ALA A 87 -5.93 14.90 14.44
CA ALA A 87 -6.12 14.02 13.31
C ALA A 87 -5.38 12.68 13.50
N LEU A 88 -4.15 12.73 14.02
CA LEU A 88 -3.38 11.53 14.36
C LEU A 88 -4.09 10.69 15.43
N GLU A 89 -4.60 11.32 16.48
CA GLU A 89 -5.34 10.62 17.53
C GLU A 89 -6.60 9.92 16.98
N LYS A 90 -7.34 10.57 16.08
CA LYS A 90 -8.48 9.95 15.39
C LYS A 90 -8.04 8.73 14.56
N LEU A 91 -6.95 8.86 13.79
CA LEU A 91 -6.41 7.73 13.00
C LEU A 91 -6.01 6.55 13.89
N GLN A 92 -5.47 6.81 15.07
CA GLN A 92 -5.08 5.79 16.05
C GLN A 92 -6.27 5.08 16.67
N LYS A 93 -7.34 5.82 17.02
CA LYS A 93 -8.56 5.27 17.63
C LYS A 93 -9.47 4.52 16.65
N GLY A 94 -9.32 4.79 15.37
CA GLY A 94 -10.20 4.34 14.31
C GLY A 94 -11.16 5.45 13.86
N VAL A 95 -11.46 5.44 12.56
CA VAL A 95 -12.30 6.44 11.90
C VAL A 95 -13.40 5.79 11.08
N GLU A 96 -14.54 6.46 10.95
CA GLU A 96 -15.62 6.02 10.09
C GLU A 96 -15.25 6.29 8.62
N ILE A 97 -15.33 5.23 7.80
CA ILE A 97 -15.10 5.28 6.35
C ILE A 97 -16.23 4.55 5.60
N GLY A 98 -16.45 4.88 4.34
CA GLY A 98 -17.36 4.12 3.48
C GLY A 98 -16.70 2.85 2.93
N VAL A 99 -17.30 1.69 3.14
CA VAL A 99 -16.86 0.39 2.59
C VAL A 99 -18.09 -0.30 2.00
N ASP A 100 -18.04 -0.60 0.71
CA ASP A 100 -19.12 -1.28 -0.03
C ASP A 100 -20.51 -0.64 0.19
N GLY A 101 -20.56 0.69 0.16
CA GLY A 101 -21.78 1.48 0.36
C GLY A 101 -22.26 1.60 1.81
N GLN A 102 -21.53 1.03 2.76
CA GLN A 102 -21.86 1.06 4.18
C GLN A 102 -20.83 1.84 5.00
N LYS A 103 -21.24 2.37 6.14
CA LYS A 103 -20.35 2.96 7.13
C LYS A 103 -19.57 1.87 7.86
N TYR A 104 -18.28 2.03 7.97
CA TYR A 104 -17.40 1.12 8.67
C TYR A 104 -16.43 1.89 9.56
N THR A 105 -16.36 1.60 10.84
CA THR A 105 -15.36 2.14 11.74
C THR A 105 -14.11 1.26 11.68
N THR A 106 -12.97 1.84 11.28
CA THR A 106 -11.71 1.10 11.19
C THR A 106 -11.24 0.62 12.55
N LEU A 107 -10.51 -0.49 12.57
CA LEU A 107 -9.87 -0.94 13.81
C LEU A 107 -8.82 0.07 14.27
N PRO A 108 -8.57 0.16 15.60
CA PRO A 108 -7.46 0.95 16.12
C PRO A 108 -6.12 0.54 15.49
N GLY A 109 -5.24 1.51 15.28
CA GLY A 109 -3.92 1.31 14.69
C GLY A 109 -2.90 2.26 15.29
N LYS A 110 -1.76 2.43 14.59
CA LYS A 110 -0.74 3.42 14.99
C LYS A 110 -0.67 4.49 13.91
N ALA A 111 -0.49 5.73 14.31
CA ALA A 111 -0.25 6.85 13.40
C ALA A 111 0.72 7.84 14.06
N SER A 112 1.69 8.31 13.31
CA SER A 112 2.68 9.29 13.78
C SER A 112 3.20 10.13 12.62
N THR A 113 3.62 11.36 12.92
CA THR A 113 4.30 12.21 11.94
C THR A 113 5.65 11.63 11.55
N LEU A 114 6.05 11.87 10.30
CA LEU A 114 7.37 11.54 9.78
C LEU A 114 8.06 12.80 9.24
N LYS A 115 9.39 12.82 9.35
CA LYS A 115 10.20 13.67 8.48
C LYS A 115 10.01 13.20 7.03
N THR A 116 10.19 14.07 6.06
CA THR A 116 10.10 13.71 4.64
C THR A 116 11.03 12.55 4.34
N PRO A 117 10.51 11.36 3.98
CA PRO A 117 11.34 10.21 3.67
C PRO A 117 12.04 10.38 2.33
N ASN A 118 13.24 9.78 2.21
CA ASN A 118 14.03 9.85 0.99
C ASN A 118 13.59 8.76 -0.01
N PHE A 119 12.44 8.98 -0.67
CA PHE A 119 12.02 8.12 -1.78
C PHE A 119 12.29 8.80 -3.13
N PRO A 120 12.71 8.05 -4.14
CA PRO A 120 12.80 8.56 -5.51
C PRO A 120 11.49 9.17 -5.98
N ASN A 121 11.57 10.12 -6.89
CA ASN A 121 10.38 10.66 -7.54
C ASN A 121 9.65 9.54 -8.29
N ARG A 122 8.34 9.49 -8.16
CA ARG A 122 7.52 8.57 -8.96
C ARG A 122 7.35 9.09 -10.40
N SER A 123 6.95 8.23 -11.32
CA SER A 123 6.75 8.56 -12.74
C SER A 123 5.73 9.67 -12.99
N GLN A 124 4.72 9.81 -12.12
CA GLN A 124 3.78 10.93 -12.20
C GLN A 124 4.08 11.92 -11.08
N LYS A 125 4.26 13.19 -11.47
CA LYS A 125 4.47 14.29 -10.51
C LYS A 125 3.30 14.35 -9.50
N ILE A 126 3.65 14.55 -8.24
CA ILE A 126 2.72 15.00 -7.22
C ILE A 126 2.54 16.52 -7.45
N ARG A 127 1.47 17.11 -6.97
CA ARG A 127 1.28 18.56 -7.09
C ARG A 127 2.52 19.34 -6.61
N ASP A 128 2.68 20.56 -7.08
CA ASP A 128 3.74 21.46 -6.65
C ASP A 128 3.33 22.31 -5.41
N ASP A 129 4.28 23.07 -4.88
CA ASP A 129 4.13 23.85 -3.64
C ASP A 129 3.08 24.98 -3.74
N ARG A 130 2.66 25.36 -4.95
CA ARG A 130 1.60 26.35 -5.18
C ARG A 130 0.23 25.89 -4.66
N HIS A 131 0.06 24.60 -4.43
CA HIS A 131 -1.16 24.01 -3.90
C HIS A 131 -1.19 23.93 -2.35
N GLY A 132 -0.22 24.53 -1.68
CA GLY A 132 -0.08 24.52 -0.24
C GLY A 132 0.85 23.43 0.31
N PRO A 133 1.08 23.43 1.64
CA PRO A 133 2.02 22.53 2.29
C PRO A 133 1.53 21.08 2.27
N THR A 134 2.47 20.17 2.46
CA THR A 134 2.20 18.73 2.65
C THR A 134 2.96 18.21 3.85
N SER A 135 2.52 17.10 4.43
CA SER A 135 3.24 16.45 5.52
C SER A 135 3.24 14.93 5.31
N TRP A 136 4.12 14.24 6.02
CA TRP A 136 4.25 12.79 5.96
C TRP A 136 3.82 12.14 7.27
N VAL A 137 3.13 11.01 7.14
CA VAL A 137 2.58 10.23 8.26
C VAL A 137 2.91 8.77 8.08
N SER A 138 3.36 8.09 9.15
CA SER A 138 3.35 6.63 9.22
C SER A 138 1.99 6.18 9.75
N ILE A 139 1.38 5.23 9.08
CA ILE A 139 0.11 4.58 9.48
C ILE A 139 0.31 3.08 9.49
N VAL A 140 0.07 2.43 10.65
CA VAL A 140 0.12 0.96 10.80
C VAL A 140 -1.27 0.42 11.07
N ILE A 141 -1.71 -0.52 10.25
CA ILE A 141 -3.00 -1.20 10.36
C ILE A 141 -2.85 -2.72 10.21
N CYS A 142 -3.75 -3.49 10.82
CA CYS A 142 -3.79 -4.96 10.68
C CYS A 142 -4.84 -5.43 9.68
N GLU A 143 -5.71 -4.57 9.22
CA GLU A 143 -6.78 -4.87 8.28
C GLU A 143 -6.47 -4.33 6.87
N GLY A 144 -7.35 -4.56 5.88
CA GLY A 144 -7.11 -4.14 4.50
C GLY A 144 -8.40 -3.97 3.72
N LYS A 145 -9.26 -3.01 4.12
CA LYS A 145 -10.44 -2.65 3.34
C LYS A 145 -10.04 -1.89 2.07
N PHE A 146 -10.95 -1.89 1.09
CA PHE A 146 -10.71 -1.19 -0.18
C PHE A 146 -10.34 0.28 0.03
N ARG A 147 -9.12 0.65 -0.40
CA ARG A 147 -8.54 2.00 -0.29
C ARG A 147 -8.55 2.57 1.13
N GLN A 148 -8.42 1.70 2.14
CA GLN A 148 -8.65 2.04 3.54
C GLN A 148 -7.83 3.25 4.01
N VAL A 149 -6.51 3.21 3.86
CA VAL A 149 -5.62 4.30 4.33
C VAL A 149 -5.98 5.63 3.68
N ARG A 150 -6.28 5.64 2.36
CA ARG A 150 -6.71 6.86 1.66
C ARG A 150 -8.03 7.42 2.18
N LYS A 151 -8.96 6.54 2.53
CA LYS A 151 -10.26 6.93 3.12
C LYS A 151 -10.08 7.44 4.54
N MET A 152 -9.20 6.81 5.33
CA MET A 152 -8.90 7.23 6.70
C MET A 152 -8.31 8.64 6.73
N THR A 153 -7.30 8.92 5.92
CA THR A 153 -6.67 10.25 5.88
C THR A 153 -7.62 11.32 5.36
N ALA A 154 -8.45 11.00 4.36
CA ALA A 154 -9.49 11.92 3.88
C ALA A 154 -10.56 12.20 4.94
N ALA A 155 -10.97 11.18 5.72
CA ALA A 155 -11.97 11.33 6.77
C ALA A 155 -11.52 12.26 7.92
N VAL A 156 -10.21 12.39 8.15
CA VAL A 156 -9.68 13.34 9.14
C VAL A 156 -9.26 14.69 8.52
N GLY A 157 -9.56 14.92 7.22
CA GLY A 157 -9.35 16.21 6.56
C GLY A 157 -7.99 16.35 5.84
N PHE A 158 -7.19 15.29 5.74
CA PHE A 158 -5.85 15.30 5.14
C PHE A 158 -5.75 14.26 4.00
N PRO A 159 -6.28 14.54 2.79
CA PRO A 159 -6.30 13.57 1.70
C PRO A 159 -4.91 13.09 1.29
N THR A 160 -4.79 11.81 0.96
CA THR A 160 -3.53 11.19 0.51
C THR A 160 -3.11 11.68 -0.88
N LEU A 161 -1.89 12.19 -0.99
CA LEU A 161 -1.21 12.56 -2.24
C LEU A 161 -0.32 11.42 -2.76
N ARG A 162 0.51 10.83 -1.88
CA ARG A 162 1.37 9.67 -2.17
C ARG A 162 1.21 8.62 -1.07
N LEU A 163 1.25 7.34 -1.45
CA LEU A 163 1.14 6.24 -0.49
C LEU A 163 2.11 5.13 -0.87
N ILE A 164 2.97 4.76 0.08
CA ILE A 164 3.99 3.73 -0.09
C ILE A 164 3.85 2.73 1.06
N ARG A 165 3.63 1.45 0.75
CA ARG A 165 3.65 0.40 1.77
C ARG A 165 5.09 -0.01 2.04
N VAL A 166 5.58 0.31 3.24
CA VAL A 166 6.99 0.14 3.62
C VAL A 166 7.26 -1.11 4.45
N ARG A 167 6.21 -1.71 5.04
CA ARG A 167 6.34 -2.93 5.84
C ARG A 167 5.11 -3.83 5.74
N ILE A 168 5.35 -5.14 5.74
CA ILE A 168 4.34 -6.18 5.93
C ILE A 168 4.92 -7.20 6.93
N GLY A 169 4.30 -7.33 8.10
CA GLY A 169 4.85 -8.15 9.18
C GLY A 169 6.26 -7.68 9.56
N ASN A 170 7.24 -8.57 9.46
CA ASN A 170 8.63 -8.28 9.73
C ASN A 170 9.45 -7.87 8.49
N ILE A 171 8.86 -7.90 7.31
CA ILE A 171 9.54 -7.58 6.04
C ILE A 171 9.40 -6.08 5.75
N LEU A 172 10.54 -5.43 5.59
CA LEU A 172 10.68 -4.00 5.30
C LEU A 172 11.00 -3.78 3.82
N LEU A 173 10.55 -2.64 3.28
CA LEU A 173 10.90 -2.20 1.92
C LEU A 173 12.41 -1.88 1.78
N ASN A 174 13.00 -1.29 2.82
CA ASN A 174 14.40 -0.82 2.84
C ASN A 174 14.74 -0.04 1.56
N ASP A 175 15.94 -0.27 1.00
CA ASP A 175 16.45 0.37 -0.22
C ASP A 175 16.05 -0.37 -1.51
N MET A 176 15.00 -1.20 -1.46
CA MET A 176 14.52 -1.92 -2.63
C MET A 176 14.06 -0.96 -3.72
N GLU A 177 14.68 -1.01 -4.87
CA GLU A 177 14.36 -0.12 -6.00
C GLU A 177 12.93 -0.34 -6.50
N SER A 178 12.30 0.72 -7.02
CA SER A 178 10.96 0.66 -7.61
C SER A 178 10.94 -0.28 -8.83
N GLY A 179 10.08 -1.28 -8.81
CA GLY A 179 10.00 -2.33 -9.82
C GLY A 179 10.85 -3.57 -9.55
N ALA A 180 11.71 -3.54 -8.51
CA ALA A 180 12.52 -4.70 -8.16
C ALA A 180 11.66 -5.87 -7.67
N VAL A 181 12.13 -7.09 -7.98
CA VAL A 181 11.52 -8.36 -7.62
C VAL A 181 12.57 -9.23 -6.94
N ILE A 182 12.27 -9.75 -5.76
CA ILE A 182 13.12 -10.65 -4.99
C ILE A 182 12.35 -11.96 -4.77
N GLU A 183 12.93 -13.07 -5.18
CA GLU A 183 12.41 -14.39 -4.82
C GLU A 183 12.89 -14.78 -3.43
N THR A 184 12.02 -15.36 -2.61
CA THR A 184 12.32 -15.77 -1.24
C THR A 184 11.72 -17.13 -0.91
N GLN A 185 12.26 -17.79 0.10
CA GLN A 185 11.71 -19.07 0.57
C GLN A 185 10.50 -18.89 1.50
N THR A 186 10.37 -17.74 2.16
CA THR A 186 9.25 -17.45 3.07
C THR A 186 8.85 -15.98 2.99
N LEU A 187 7.59 -15.70 3.33
CA LEU A 187 6.99 -14.36 3.40
C LEU A 187 6.59 -13.97 4.85
N LEU A 188 6.74 -14.86 5.80
CA LEU A 188 6.43 -14.66 7.23
C LEU A 188 7.52 -15.30 8.09
#